data_8650d3187cbe3259d3034633dec4db74
#
_entry.id   8650d3187cbe3259d3034633dec4db74
#
_cell.length_a   1.000
_cell.length_b   1.000
_cell.length_c   1.000
_cell.angle_alpha   90.00
_cell.angle_beta   90.00
_cell.angle_gamma   90.00
#
_symmetry.space_group_name_H-M   'P 1'
#
loop_
_entity.id
_entity.type
_entity.pdbx_description
1 polymer ?
#
loop_
_entity_poly.entity_id
_entity_poly.type
_entity_poly.pdbx_seq_one_letter_code
_entity_poly.pdbx_strand_id
1 'polypeptide(L)'
;MNKPSDVSFVLRAKNRLKVLDSLSGKKLISKQIEETTSMYKSHVSRTLKELQSKNLVQCTNPSDRNFKFYKLTLNGTKVLKEVKQIMG
;
A
#
# COMPACT_ATOMS: atom_id res chain seq x y z
N MET A 1 0.17 6.71 17.62
CA MET A 1 1.36 7.30 17.00
C MET A 1 2.03 6.29 16.08
N ASN A 2 2.40 6.69 14.89
CA ASN A 2 3.08 5.80 13.94
C ASN A 2 4.52 5.54 14.39
N LYS A 3 4.97 4.32 14.13
CA LYS A 3 6.36 3.99 14.39
C LYS A 3 7.25 4.67 13.36
N PRO A 4 8.32 5.34 13.76
CA PRO A 4 9.25 5.94 12.79
C PRO A 4 9.77 4.94 11.78
N SER A 5 9.91 3.67 12.16
CA SER A 5 10.35 2.60 11.27
C SER A 5 9.37 2.34 10.12
N ASP A 6 8.08 2.56 10.31
CA ASP A 6 7.08 2.36 9.26
C ASP A 6 7.19 3.46 8.19
N VAL A 7 7.37 4.70 8.61
CA VAL A 7 7.57 5.82 7.69
C VAL A 7 8.87 5.60 6.90
N SER A 8 9.94 5.24 7.59
CA SER A 8 11.23 4.95 6.97
C SER A 8 11.14 3.80 5.96
N PHE A 9 10.39 2.74 6.33
CA PHE A 9 10.16 1.59 5.46
C PHE A 9 9.52 2.01 4.14
N VAL A 10 8.53 2.89 4.18
CA VAL A 10 7.86 3.38 2.98
C VAL A 10 8.79 4.27 2.15
N LEU A 11 9.53 5.15 2.82
CA LEU A 11 10.43 6.08 2.13
C LEU A 11 11.61 5.42 1.43
N ARG A 12 11.98 4.21 1.84
CA ARG A 12 13.13 3.48 1.27
C ARG A 12 12.86 2.95 -0.14
N ALA A 13 11.60 2.81 -0.54
CA ALA A 13 11.29 2.23 -1.84
C ALA A 13 10.13 2.98 -2.47
N LYS A 14 10.36 3.55 -3.66
CA LYS A 14 9.34 4.31 -4.39
C LYS A 14 8.06 3.52 -4.63
N ASN A 15 8.19 2.22 -4.88
CA ASN A 15 7.03 1.36 -5.15
C ASN A 15 6.08 1.28 -3.96
N ARG A 16 6.62 1.31 -2.75
CA ARG A 16 5.81 1.25 -1.53
C ARG A 16 4.91 2.47 -1.42
N LEU A 17 5.47 3.65 -1.67
CA LEU A 17 4.69 4.88 -1.64
C LEU A 17 3.66 4.91 -2.77
N LYS A 18 4.04 4.48 -3.97
CA LYS A 18 3.11 4.43 -5.11
C LYS A 18 1.88 3.57 -4.80
N VAL A 19 2.09 2.39 -4.23
CA VAL A 19 0.99 1.48 -3.90
C VAL A 19 0.13 2.07 -2.78
N LEU A 20 0.74 2.57 -1.72
CA LEU A 20 -0.02 3.21 -0.64
C LEU A 20 -0.88 4.36 -1.15
N ASP A 21 -0.28 5.22 -1.97
CA ASP A 21 -0.99 6.38 -2.50
C ASP A 21 -2.16 5.97 -3.41
N SER A 22 -1.99 4.90 -4.19
CA SER A 22 -3.05 4.39 -5.06
C SER A 22 -4.28 3.94 -4.26
N LEU A 23 -4.08 3.55 -3.01
CA LEU A 23 -5.15 3.04 -2.15
C LEU A 23 -5.75 4.11 -1.24
N SER A 24 -5.36 5.37 -1.41
CA SER A 24 -5.86 6.45 -0.56
C SER A 24 -7.37 6.64 -0.75
N GLY A 25 -8.13 6.41 0.32
CA GLY A 25 -9.57 6.60 0.33
C GLY A 25 -10.38 5.59 -0.49
N LYS A 26 -9.78 4.47 -0.90
CA LYS A 26 -10.47 3.48 -1.73
C LYS A 26 -9.87 2.10 -1.57
N LYS A 27 -10.59 1.09 -2.07
CA LYS A 27 -10.05 -0.27 -2.17
C LYS A 27 -9.94 -0.64 -3.64
N LEU A 28 -8.87 -1.35 -3.99
CA LEU A 28 -8.58 -1.73 -5.37
C LEU A 28 -8.16 -3.20 -5.44
N ILE A 29 -8.43 -3.83 -6.58
CA ILE A 29 -7.82 -5.13 -6.92
C ILE A 29 -6.41 -4.86 -7.45
N SER A 30 -5.55 -5.88 -7.44
CA SER A 30 -4.16 -5.71 -7.85
C SER A 30 -4.01 -5.18 -9.27
N LYS A 31 -4.88 -5.58 -10.19
CA LYS A 31 -4.83 -5.08 -11.57
C LYS A 31 -5.07 -3.58 -11.63
N GLN A 32 -5.99 -3.06 -10.84
CA GLN A 32 -6.24 -1.62 -10.77
C GLN A 32 -5.04 -0.87 -10.20
N ILE A 33 -4.36 -1.49 -9.22
CA ILE A 33 -3.14 -0.91 -8.67
C ILE A 33 -2.05 -0.85 -9.75
N GLU A 34 -1.89 -1.92 -10.53
CA GLU A 34 -0.94 -1.94 -11.65
C GLU A 34 -1.22 -0.79 -12.62
N GLU A 35 -2.47 -0.61 -12.99
CA GLU A 35 -2.88 0.44 -13.94
C GLU A 35 -2.66 1.83 -13.37
N THR A 36 -3.02 2.04 -12.11
CA THR A 36 -2.90 3.34 -11.45
C THR A 36 -1.44 3.75 -11.25
N THR A 37 -0.59 2.77 -10.92
CA THR A 37 0.82 3.04 -10.59
C THR A 37 1.76 2.86 -11.77
N SER A 38 1.28 2.26 -12.86
CA SER A 38 2.10 1.86 -14.02
C SER A 38 3.21 0.88 -13.63
N MET A 39 2.97 0.10 -12.59
CA MET A 39 3.92 -0.91 -12.11
C MET A 39 3.62 -2.28 -12.72
N TYR A 40 4.65 -3.09 -12.87
CA TYR A 40 4.48 -4.48 -13.32
C TYR A 40 3.79 -5.31 -12.25
N LYS A 41 3.06 -6.33 -12.70
CA LYS A 41 2.34 -7.26 -11.82
C LYS A 41 3.21 -7.83 -10.71
N SER A 42 4.43 -8.26 -11.04
CA SER A 42 5.34 -8.84 -10.06
C SER A 42 5.76 -7.84 -8.99
N HIS A 43 5.95 -6.59 -9.37
CA HIS A 43 6.31 -5.53 -8.42
C HIS A 43 5.15 -5.18 -7.51
N VAL A 44 3.93 -5.11 -8.06
CA VAL A 44 2.73 -4.86 -7.25
C VAL A 44 2.54 -5.98 -6.23
N SER A 45 2.64 -7.24 -6.67
CA SER A 45 2.46 -8.40 -5.81
C SER A 45 3.45 -8.40 -4.64
N ARG A 46 4.73 -8.16 -4.95
CA ARG A 46 5.79 -8.11 -3.93
C ARG A 46 5.54 -6.97 -2.95
N THR A 47 5.23 -5.79 -3.48
CA THR A 47 5.03 -4.60 -2.66
C THR A 47 3.83 -4.75 -1.75
N LEU A 48 2.73 -5.34 -2.24
CA LEU A 48 1.55 -5.61 -1.41
C LEU A 48 1.91 -6.54 -0.25
N LYS A 49 2.70 -7.59 -0.51
CA LYS A 49 3.14 -8.49 0.57
C LYS A 49 3.98 -7.76 1.61
N GLU A 50 4.88 -6.90 1.17
CA GLU A 50 5.71 -6.11 2.07
C GLU A 50 4.85 -5.19 2.94
N LEU A 51 3.90 -4.49 2.33
CA LEU A 51 3.03 -3.57 3.05
C LEU A 51 2.09 -4.30 4.00
N GLN A 52 1.60 -5.48 3.61
CA GLN A 52 0.78 -6.31 4.49
C GLN A 52 1.60 -6.78 5.70
N SER A 53 2.86 -7.16 5.50
CA SER A 53 3.72 -7.61 6.60
C SER A 53 3.95 -6.53 7.65
N LYS A 54 3.84 -5.26 7.25
CA LYS A 54 3.96 -4.12 8.16
C LYS A 54 2.62 -3.59 8.64
N ASN A 55 1.54 -4.30 8.32
CA ASN A 55 0.18 -3.90 8.69
C ASN A 55 -0.19 -2.49 8.17
N LEU A 56 0.28 -2.15 6.98
CA LEU A 56 -0.05 -0.89 6.33
C LEU A 56 -1.16 -1.05 5.30
N VAL A 57 -1.31 -2.26 4.76
CA VAL A 57 -2.32 -2.63 3.79
C VAL A 57 -2.97 -3.93 4.24
N GLN A 58 -4.25 -4.09 3.96
CA GLN A 58 -4.96 -5.34 4.25
C GLN A 58 -5.78 -5.77 3.04
N CYS A 59 -5.95 -7.08 2.90
CA CYS A 59 -6.88 -7.66 1.94
C CYS A 59 -8.24 -7.78 2.64
N THR A 60 -9.29 -7.22 2.03
CA THR A 60 -10.61 -7.20 2.65
C THR A 60 -11.37 -8.52 2.49
N ASN A 61 -10.97 -9.34 1.52
CA ASN A 61 -11.64 -10.61 1.19
C ASN A 61 -10.62 -11.71 0.87
N PRO A 62 -9.79 -12.12 1.84
CA PRO A 62 -8.68 -13.04 1.57
C PRO A 62 -9.09 -14.42 1.07
N SER A 63 -10.35 -14.82 1.29
CA SER A 63 -10.86 -16.11 0.82
C SER A 63 -11.22 -16.11 -0.67
N ASP A 64 -11.37 -14.94 -1.27
CA ASP A 64 -11.73 -14.84 -2.68
C ASP A 64 -10.51 -15.17 -3.53
N ARG A 65 -10.66 -16.10 -4.49
CA ARG A 65 -9.56 -16.51 -5.37
C ARG A 65 -9.45 -15.65 -6.62
N ASN A 66 -10.51 -14.98 -7.01
CA ASN A 66 -10.58 -14.27 -8.28
C ASN A 66 -10.26 -12.79 -8.15
N PHE A 67 -10.88 -12.13 -7.19
CA PHE A 67 -10.75 -10.68 -7.03
C PHE A 67 -10.51 -10.32 -5.57
N LYS A 68 -9.23 -10.19 -5.20
CA LYS A 68 -8.87 -9.73 -3.86
C LYS A 68 -8.77 -8.23 -3.87
N PHE A 69 -9.52 -7.59 -2.96
CA PHE A 69 -9.46 -6.15 -2.78
C PHE A 69 -8.51 -5.80 -1.65
N TYR A 70 -7.72 -4.78 -1.89
CA TYR A 70 -6.74 -4.26 -0.94
C TYR A 70 -7.11 -2.84 -0.55
N LYS A 71 -6.89 -2.50 0.71
CA LYS A 71 -7.10 -1.14 1.19
C LYS A 71 -6.09 -0.82 2.28
N LEU A 72 -5.93 0.46 2.58
CA LEU A 72 -5.07 0.88 3.67
C LEU A 72 -5.69 0.46 5.00
N THR A 73 -4.84 0.06 5.94
CA THR A 73 -5.24 -0.06 7.35
C THR A 73 -5.29 1.34 7.94
N LEU A 74 -5.80 1.47 9.17
CA LEU A 74 -5.72 2.75 9.87
C LEU A 74 -4.26 3.21 9.99
N ASN A 75 -3.37 2.27 10.30
CA ASN A 75 -1.93 2.55 10.38
C ASN A 75 -1.38 3.01 9.02
N GLY A 76 -1.77 2.33 7.94
CA GLY A 76 -1.35 2.70 6.59
C GLY A 76 -1.79 4.11 6.20
N THR A 77 -3.01 4.48 6.57
CA THR A 77 -3.53 5.84 6.33
C THR A 77 -2.69 6.88 7.05
N LYS A 78 -2.36 6.61 8.32
CA LYS A 78 -1.54 7.53 9.12
C LYS A 78 -0.13 7.66 8.57
N VAL A 79 0.49 6.54 8.18
CA VAL A 79 1.84 6.53 7.62
C VAL A 79 1.87 7.30 6.30
N LEU A 80 0.88 7.06 5.44
CA LEU A 80 0.81 7.78 4.15
C LEU A 80 0.71 9.29 4.36
N LYS A 81 -0.11 9.70 5.32
CA LYS A 81 -0.26 11.12 5.66
C LYS A 81 1.06 11.72 6.11
N GLU A 82 1.80 11.02 6.98
CA GLU A 82 3.10 11.50 7.46
C GLU A 82 4.13 11.58 6.33
N VAL A 83 4.17 10.57 5.47
CA VAL A 83 5.09 10.57 4.33
C VAL A 83 4.81 11.75 3.41
N LYS A 84 3.55 12.03 3.13
CA LYS A 84 3.18 13.17 2.28
C LYS A 84 3.57 14.49 2.91
N GLN A 85 3.47 14.62 4.23
CA GLN A 85 3.89 15.83 4.94
C GLN A 85 5.41 16.03 4.84
N ILE A 86 6.18 14.95 4.94
CA ILE A 86 7.64 15.00 4.82
C ILE A 86 8.05 15.38 3.39
N MET A 87 7.38 14.82 2.38
CA MET A 87 7.71 15.04 0.98
C MET A 87 7.12 16.33 0.41
N GLY A 88 6.06 16.77 1.01
CA GLY A 88 5.34 17.94 0.55
C GLY A 88 5.93 19.21 1.04
#